data_259997dd28c19b54a7a9e4b14dbd9d79
#
_entry.id   259997dd28c19b54a7a9e4b14dbd9d79
#
_cell.length_a   1.000
_cell.length_b   1.000
_cell.length_c   1.000
_cell.angle_alpha   90.00
_cell.angle_beta   90.00
_cell.angle_gamma   90.00
#
_symmetry.space_group_name_H-M   'P 1'
#
loop_
_entity.id
_entity.type
_entity.pdbx_description
1 polymer ?
#
loop_
_entity_poly.entity_id
_entity_poly.type
_entity_poly.pdbx_seq_one_letter_code
_entity_poly.pdbx_strand_id
1 'polypeptide(L)'
;MSSKLPSVLSATEDDIQLLLAAQCHIGTKNCDKQMEPYVWKRRADGIHVLNIGKTWEKLVLAARIIAAVENPNDVCVISARPYGHRAVLKFAANTGAQAIAGRFTPGSFTNYITRSFKEPRLIIVTDPRVDHQAIREASYVNIPVIALCDTDAPMQFVDVAIPTNNKTRHSIGLIWWMLAREVLRLRGTIPRTPDGWNVMVDMFFYRDPEEVEKQQQEEAAAKAAAAGVEEPPAEWDVASAPQAGGVNPALVAEGGALDWSADPSAPTDWSAEPTAPVAATGGGGWAADATGASGWD
;
A
#
# COMPACT_ATOMS: atom_id res chain seq x y z
N MET A 1 20.34 -31.26 6.15
CA MET A 1 19.60 -31.73 4.97
C MET A 1 19.79 -30.69 3.89
N SER A 2 20.43 -31.09 2.77
CA SER A 2 20.58 -30.15 1.63
C SER A 2 19.21 -29.80 1.10
N SER A 3 18.99 -28.51 0.82
CA SER A 3 17.76 -28.03 0.21
C SER A 3 17.54 -28.77 -1.13
N LYS A 4 16.39 -29.39 -1.29
CA LYS A 4 16.00 -30.06 -2.54
C LYS A 4 15.60 -29.05 -3.64
N LEU A 5 16.00 -27.79 -3.49
CA LEU A 5 15.73 -26.76 -4.50
C LEU A 5 16.65 -26.97 -5.73
N PRO A 6 16.13 -26.78 -6.94
CA PRO A 6 16.96 -26.71 -8.13
C PRO A 6 18.03 -25.63 -8.00
N SER A 7 19.20 -25.82 -8.60
CA SER A 7 20.30 -24.85 -8.53
C SER A 7 19.91 -23.43 -8.99
N VAL A 8 18.98 -23.33 -9.93
CA VAL A 8 18.43 -22.04 -10.42
C VAL A 8 17.66 -21.27 -9.35
N LEU A 9 17.08 -21.96 -8.38
CA LEU A 9 16.31 -21.36 -7.27
C LEU A 9 17.12 -21.28 -5.96
N SER A 10 18.38 -21.66 -5.97
CA SER A 10 19.26 -21.52 -4.81
C SER A 10 19.58 -20.05 -4.56
N ALA A 11 19.81 -19.69 -3.29
CA ALA A 11 20.25 -18.35 -2.92
C ALA A 11 21.63 -18.05 -3.53
N THR A 12 21.81 -16.84 -4.01
CA THR A 12 23.14 -16.33 -4.39
C THR A 12 23.89 -15.89 -3.14
N GLU A 13 25.21 -15.75 -3.24
CA GLU A 13 26.03 -15.24 -2.12
C GLU A 13 25.62 -13.83 -1.73
N ASP A 14 25.29 -12.98 -2.70
CA ASP A 14 24.79 -11.62 -2.49
C ASP A 14 23.47 -11.61 -1.70
N ASP A 15 22.55 -12.52 -2.03
CA ASP A 15 21.27 -12.63 -1.32
C ASP A 15 21.47 -13.00 0.16
N ILE A 16 22.42 -13.88 0.42
CA ILE A 16 22.76 -14.29 1.80
C ILE A 16 23.41 -13.12 2.55
N GLN A 17 24.29 -12.37 1.91
CA GLN A 17 24.91 -11.19 2.50
C GLN A 17 23.87 -10.13 2.84
N LEU A 18 22.91 -9.86 1.95
CA LEU A 18 21.81 -8.92 2.19
C LEU A 18 20.94 -9.37 3.37
N LEU A 19 20.59 -10.66 3.46
CA LEU A 19 19.81 -11.21 4.57
C LEU A 19 20.54 -11.08 5.92
N LEU A 20 21.86 -11.28 5.92
CA LEU A 20 22.69 -11.10 7.12
C LEU A 20 22.82 -9.62 7.51
N ALA A 21 23.06 -8.73 6.54
CA ALA A 21 23.18 -7.29 6.76
C ALA A 21 21.88 -6.68 7.32
N ALA A 22 20.72 -7.10 6.80
CA ALA A 22 19.42 -6.66 7.30
C ALA A 22 19.00 -7.32 8.62
N GLN A 23 19.83 -8.20 9.20
CA GLN A 23 19.57 -8.90 10.47
C GLN A 23 18.29 -9.74 10.45
N CYS A 24 17.96 -10.35 9.31
CA CYS A 24 16.77 -11.19 9.18
C CYS A 24 16.85 -12.46 10.03
N HIS A 25 18.06 -12.88 10.40
CA HIS A 25 18.34 -14.08 11.20
C HIS A 25 18.22 -13.88 12.73
N ILE A 26 18.09 -12.63 13.19
CA ILE A 26 18.01 -12.33 14.62
C ILE A 26 16.55 -12.38 15.06
N GLY A 27 16.21 -13.40 15.86
CA GLY A 27 14.89 -13.53 16.46
C GLY A 27 14.78 -12.87 17.84
N THR A 28 13.90 -13.38 18.67
CA THR A 28 13.63 -12.89 20.03
C THR A 28 14.13 -13.86 21.10
N LYS A 29 13.98 -13.46 22.38
CA LYS A 29 14.29 -14.32 23.54
C LYS A 29 13.28 -15.45 23.68
N ASN A 30 12.05 -15.22 23.25
CA ASN A 30 10.96 -16.19 23.31
C ASN A 30 10.91 -17.00 22.01
N CYS A 31 10.57 -18.27 22.11
CA CYS A 31 10.37 -19.14 20.96
C CYS A 31 9.06 -19.91 21.12
N ASP A 32 8.25 -19.91 20.06
CA ASP A 32 7.08 -20.79 19.98
C ASP A 32 7.55 -22.20 19.60
N LYS A 33 6.87 -23.22 20.14
CA LYS A 33 7.16 -24.63 19.87
C LYS A 33 7.09 -24.95 18.35
N GLN A 34 6.14 -24.34 17.65
CA GLN A 34 5.98 -24.55 16.22
C GLN A 34 7.09 -23.89 15.39
N MET A 35 7.75 -22.84 15.92
CA MET A 35 8.87 -22.16 15.28
C MET A 35 10.24 -22.83 15.56
N GLU A 36 10.32 -23.72 16.53
CA GLU A 36 11.55 -24.43 16.92
C GLU A 36 12.30 -25.10 15.73
N PRO A 37 11.63 -25.74 14.76
CA PRO A 37 12.30 -26.31 13.59
C PRO A 37 13.04 -25.32 12.71
N TYR A 38 12.71 -24.03 12.79
CA TYR A 38 13.34 -22.94 12.01
C TYR A 38 14.50 -22.28 12.74
N VAL A 39 14.64 -22.51 14.03
CA VAL A 39 15.74 -22.00 14.87
C VAL A 39 17.00 -22.80 14.61
N TRP A 40 18.11 -22.11 14.40
CA TRP A 40 19.44 -22.72 14.27
C TRP A 40 20.14 -22.89 15.62
N LYS A 41 20.20 -21.81 16.41
CA LYS A 41 20.92 -21.79 17.70
C LYS A 41 20.36 -20.68 18.60
N ARG A 42 20.48 -20.87 19.92
CA ARG A 42 20.26 -19.82 20.91
C ARG A 42 21.58 -19.21 21.32
N ARG A 43 21.69 -17.88 21.30
CA ARG A 43 22.89 -17.14 21.74
C ARG A 43 22.98 -17.13 23.26
N ALA A 44 24.18 -16.76 23.80
CA ALA A 44 24.38 -16.60 25.24
C ALA A 44 23.44 -15.56 25.87
N ASP A 45 23.09 -14.52 25.11
CA ASP A 45 22.12 -13.47 25.49
C ASP A 45 20.67 -13.96 25.55
N GLY A 46 20.43 -15.23 25.25
CA GLY A 46 19.12 -15.84 25.22
C GLY A 46 18.32 -15.61 23.94
N ILE A 47 18.87 -14.90 22.96
CA ILE A 47 18.21 -14.61 21.67
C ILE A 47 18.34 -15.84 20.75
N HIS A 48 17.24 -16.20 20.09
CA HIS A 48 17.21 -17.28 19.12
C HIS A 48 17.65 -16.75 17.75
N VAL A 49 18.46 -17.54 17.05
CA VAL A 49 18.93 -17.26 15.71
C VAL A 49 18.21 -18.15 14.72
N LEU A 50 17.57 -17.53 13.73
CA LEU A 50 16.84 -18.22 12.66
C LEU A 50 17.82 -18.77 11.61
N ASN A 51 17.43 -19.87 10.96
CA ASN A 51 18.19 -20.48 9.89
C ASN A 51 17.87 -19.82 8.55
N ILE A 52 18.81 -19.04 8.00
CA ILE A 52 18.66 -18.30 6.72
C ILE A 52 18.37 -19.24 5.54
N GLY A 53 18.96 -20.44 5.53
CA GLY A 53 18.67 -21.42 4.48
C GLY A 53 17.19 -21.80 4.44
N LYS A 54 16.54 -21.95 5.60
CA LYS A 54 15.11 -22.20 5.69
C LYS A 54 14.27 -20.97 5.36
N THR A 55 14.76 -19.77 5.70
CA THR A 55 14.12 -18.53 5.28
C THR A 55 14.02 -18.44 3.77
N TRP A 56 15.14 -18.70 3.07
CA TRP A 56 15.17 -18.71 1.62
C TRP A 56 14.26 -19.78 1.01
N GLU A 57 14.34 -21.01 1.52
CA GLU A 57 13.50 -22.12 1.05
C GLU A 57 12.01 -21.77 1.12
N LYS A 58 11.56 -21.20 2.25
CA LYS A 58 10.18 -20.80 2.46
C LYS A 58 9.80 -19.56 1.65
N LEU A 59 10.73 -18.63 1.44
CA LEU A 59 10.52 -17.46 0.58
C LEU A 59 10.27 -17.88 -0.87
N VAL A 60 11.08 -18.78 -1.40
CA VAL A 60 10.89 -19.32 -2.76
C VAL A 60 9.58 -20.11 -2.88
N LEU A 61 9.22 -20.88 -1.87
CA LEU A 61 7.94 -21.58 -1.82
C LEU A 61 6.77 -20.59 -1.87
N ALA A 62 6.82 -19.54 -1.04
CA ALA A 62 5.82 -18.47 -1.03
C ALA A 62 5.72 -17.76 -2.40
N ALA A 63 6.86 -17.43 -3.01
CA ALA A 63 6.90 -16.81 -4.33
C ALA A 63 6.23 -17.70 -5.40
N ARG A 64 6.44 -19.02 -5.34
CA ARG A 64 5.80 -19.97 -6.25
C ARG A 64 4.29 -20.01 -6.07
N ILE A 65 3.79 -19.99 -4.82
CA ILE A 65 2.36 -19.96 -4.52
C ILE A 65 1.74 -18.66 -5.06
N ILE A 66 2.37 -17.51 -4.82
CA ILE A 66 1.89 -16.22 -5.31
C ILE A 66 1.88 -16.17 -6.84
N ALA A 67 2.91 -16.71 -7.49
CA ALA A 67 2.98 -16.75 -8.95
C ALA A 67 1.94 -17.70 -9.57
N ALA A 68 1.48 -18.72 -8.82
CA ALA A 68 0.45 -19.65 -9.28
C ALA A 68 -0.97 -19.07 -9.26
N VAL A 69 -1.20 -17.93 -8.54
CA VAL A 69 -2.47 -17.22 -8.59
C VAL A 69 -2.58 -16.46 -9.91
N GLU A 70 -3.61 -16.77 -10.70
CA GLU A 70 -3.80 -16.22 -12.04
C GLU A 70 -4.01 -14.71 -12.03
N ASN A 71 -4.95 -14.25 -11.18
CA ASN A 71 -5.24 -12.84 -11.03
C ASN A 71 -4.44 -12.23 -9.88
N PRO A 72 -3.52 -11.30 -10.14
CA PRO A 72 -2.75 -10.67 -9.07
C PRO A 72 -3.63 -9.91 -8.05
N ASN A 73 -4.78 -9.40 -8.47
CA ASN A 73 -5.74 -8.74 -7.58
C ASN A 73 -6.36 -9.65 -6.51
N ASP A 74 -6.34 -10.97 -6.73
CA ASP A 74 -6.85 -11.94 -5.77
C ASP A 74 -5.85 -12.25 -4.64
N VAL A 75 -4.66 -11.65 -4.70
CA VAL A 75 -3.67 -11.70 -3.63
C VAL A 75 -3.80 -10.47 -2.77
N CYS A 76 -4.11 -10.66 -1.48
CA CYS A 76 -4.21 -9.57 -0.52
C CYS A 76 -2.99 -9.56 0.41
N VAL A 77 -2.35 -8.40 0.54
CA VAL A 77 -1.15 -8.20 1.34
C VAL A 77 -1.46 -7.28 2.49
N ILE A 78 -1.20 -7.73 3.73
CA ILE A 78 -1.66 -7.04 4.94
C ILE A 78 -0.49 -6.70 5.84
N SER A 79 -0.48 -5.49 6.38
CA SER A 79 0.42 -5.07 7.44
C SER A 79 -0.20 -3.98 8.30
N ALA A 80 -0.45 -4.27 9.57
CA ALA A 80 -0.79 -3.25 10.56
C ALA A 80 0.46 -2.64 11.22
N ARG A 81 1.64 -3.28 11.07
CA ARG A 81 2.89 -2.69 11.56
C ARG A 81 3.31 -1.49 10.72
N PRO A 82 3.65 -0.34 11.34
CA PRO A 82 4.11 0.85 10.62
C PRO A 82 5.31 0.57 9.70
N TYR A 83 6.27 -0.23 10.19
CA TYR A 83 7.47 -0.60 9.42
C TYR A 83 7.19 -1.43 8.16
N GLY A 84 6.02 -2.08 8.09
CA GLY A 84 5.60 -2.85 6.92
C GLY A 84 4.76 -2.07 5.92
N HIS A 85 4.19 -0.92 6.28
CA HIS A 85 3.24 -0.19 5.42
C HIS A 85 3.82 0.13 4.05
N ARG A 86 5.01 0.74 4.03
CA ARG A 86 5.68 1.10 2.77
C ARG A 86 6.05 -0.12 1.94
N ALA A 87 6.57 -1.16 2.59
CA ALA A 87 6.97 -2.40 1.92
C ALA A 87 5.78 -3.09 1.24
N VAL A 88 4.64 -3.19 1.93
CA VAL A 88 3.40 -3.77 1.42
C VAL A 88 2.84 -2.98 0.24
N LEU A 89 2.81 -1.64 0.33
CA LEU A 89 2.36 -0.79 -0.77
C LEU A 89 3.26 -0.92 -2.01
N LYS A 90 4.58 -0.97 -1.83
CA LYS A 90 5.53 -1.17 -2.93
C LYS A 90 5.46 -2.57 -3.52
N PHE A 91 5.26 -3.59 -2.68
CA PHE A 91 5.02 -4.95 -3.15
C PHE A 91 3.76 -5.01 -4.03
N ALA A 92 2.66 -4.43 -3.57
CA ALA A 92 1.41 -4.39 -4.31
C ALA A 92 1.56 -3.66 -5.66
N ALA A 93 2.22 -2.50 -5.67
CA ALA A 93 2.48 -1.73 -6.89
C ALA A 93 3.30 -2.52 -7.93
N ASN A 94 4.28 -3.32 -7.49
CA ASN A 94 5.13 -4.09 -8.39
C ASN A 94 4.51 -5.40 -8.85
N THR A 95 3.71 -6.06 -8.02
CA THR A 95 3.13 -7.39 -8.31
C THR A 95 1.69 -7.34 -8.79
N GLY A 96 1.00 -6.21 -8.64
CA GLY A 96 -0.42 -6.04 -8.93
C GLY A 96 -1.34 -6.59 -7.84
N ALA A 97 -0.83 -6.94 -6.66
CA ALA A 97 -1.62 -7.40 -5.52
C ALA A 97 -2.40 -6.26 -4.86
N GLN A 98 -3.40 -6.60 -4.06
CA GLN A 98 -4.12 -5.63 -3.23
C GLN A 98 -3.40 -5.44 -1.90
N ALA A 99 -3.15 -4.17 -1.51
CA ALA A 99 -2.53 -3.84 -0.24
C ALA A 99 -3.57 -3.36 0.78
N ILE A 100 -3.44 -3.82 2.02
CA ILE A 100 -4.10 -3.26 3.21
C ILE A 100 -2.98 -2.84 4.17
N ALA A 101 -2.62 -1.56 4.12
CA ALA A 101 -1.63 -0.97 5.02
C ALA A 101 -2.35 -0.22 6.14
N GLY A 102 -2.05 -0.55 7.39
CA GLY A 102 -2.68 0.02 8.56
C GLY A 102 -3.72 -0.92 9.20
N ARG A 103 -4.71 -0.34 9.86
CA ARG A 103 -5.72 -1.11 10.59
C ARG A 103 -6.56 -1.99 9.64
N PHE A 104 -6.60 -3.27 9.93
CA PHE A 104 -7.52 -4.18 9.29
C PHE A 104 -8.95 -3.98 9.84
N THR A 105 -9.90 -3.68 8.97
CA THR A 105 -11.31 -3.51 9.35
C THR A 105 -11.93 -4.90 9.58
N PRO A 106 -12.43 -5.22 10.77
CA PRO A 106 -13.12 -6.48 11.02
C PRO A 106 -14.32 -6.65 10.07
N GLY A 107 -14.53 -7.88 9.57
CA GLY A 107 -15.59 -8.19 8.62
C GLY A 107 -15.23 -7.96 7.16
N SER A 108 -14.01 -7.54 6.84
CA SER A 108 -13.60 -7.31 5.44
C SER A 108 -13.63 -8.57 4.57
N PHE A 109 -13.52 -9.77 5.16
CA PHE A 109 -13.60 -11.04 4.43
C PHE A 109 -14.89 -11.82 4.68
N THR A 110 -15.62 -11.50 5.75
CA THR A 110 -16.78 -12.28 6.20
C THR A 110 -18.11 -11.56 6.00
N ASN A 111 -18.12 -10.23 5.97
CA ASN A 111 -19.33 -9.43 5.87
C ASN A 111 -19.41 -8.72 4.50
N TYR A 112 -20.25 -9.22 3.60
CA TYR A 112 -20.44 -8.67 2.26
C TYR A 112 -21.10 -7.26 2.23
N ILE A 113 -21.76 -6.84 3.30
CA ILE A 113 -22.37 -5.51 3.39
C ILE A 113 -21.32 -4.43 3.64
N THR A 114 -20.15 -4.82 4.15
CA THR A 114 -19.07 -3.87 4.46
C THR A 114 -18.52 -3.24 3.19
N ARG A 115 -18.33 -1.92 3.18
CA ARG A 115 -17.73 -1.20 2.03
C ARG A 115 -16.33 -1.68 1.66
N SER A 116 -15.58 -2.22 2.62
CA SER A 116 -14.24 -2.77 2.44
C SER A 116 -14.22 -4.27 2.16
N PHE A 117 -15.36 -4.87 1.81
CA PHE A 117 -15.45 -6.30 1.54
C PHE A 117 -14.55 -6.72 0.38
N LYS A 118 -13.81 -7.82 0.57
CA LYS A 118 -12.89 -8.41 -0.40
C LYS A 118 -12.93 -9.93 -0.30
N GLU A 119 -12.76 -10.59 -1.42
CA GLU A 119 -12.70 -12.05 -1.54
C GLU A 119 -11.35 -12.49 -2.16
N PRO A 120 -10.24 -12.36 -1.42
CA PRO A 120 -8.94 -12.78 -1.93
C PRO A 120 -8.83 -14.31 -1.95
N ARG A 121 -8.04 -14.85 -2.87
CA ARG A 121 -7.67 -16.27 -2.94
C ARG A 121 -6.43 -16.60 -2.11
N LEU A 122 -5.64 -15.60 -1.77
CA LEU A 122 -4.41 -15.75 -1.01
C LEU A 122 -4.18 -14.50 -0.15
N ILE A 123 -3.78 -14.70 1.10
CA ILE A 123 -3.41 -13.61 2.00
C ILE A 123 -1.94 -13.74 2.39
N ILE A 124 -1.24 -12.60 2.40
CA ILE A 124 0.13 -12.50 2.88
C ILE A 124 0.17 -11.49 4.03
N VAL A 125 0.70 -11.92 5.16
CA VAL A 125 0.67 -11.16 6.43
C VAL A 125 2.09 -10.85 6.89
N THR A 126 2.32 -9.62 7.35
CA THR A 126 3.64 -9.21 7.84
C THR A 126 3.93 -9.72 9.25
N ASP A 127 2.95 -9.75 10.15
CA ASP A 127 3.13 -10.23 11.52
C ASP A 127 1.85 -10.91 12.02
N PRO A 128 1.87 -12.25 12.26
CA PRO A 128 0.70 -12.96 12.74
C PRO A 128 0.18 -12.48 14.11
N ARG A 129 1.03 -11.87 14.92
CA ARG A 129 0.65 -11.37 16.24
C ARG A 129 -0.18 -10.09 16.14
N VAL A 130 0.23 -9.15 15.29
CA VAL A 130 -0.45 -7.87 15.12
C VAL A 130 -1.67 -8.02 14.21
N ASP A 131 -1.51 -8.78 13.11
CA ASP A 131 -2.54 -8.97 12.08
C ASP A 131 -3.43 -10.20 12.35
N HIS A 132 -3.57 -10.62 13.62
CA HIS A 132 -4.31 -11.84 14.02
C HIS A 132 -5.78 -11.81 13.57
N GLN A 133 -6.39 -10.63 13.46
CA GLN A 133 -7.79 -10.50 13.04
C GLN A 133 -7.98 -10.97 11.60
N ALA A 134 -7.09 -10.59 10.69
CA ALA A 134 -7.14 -11.01 9.29
C ALA A 134 -6.96 -12.54 9.15
N ILE A 135 -6.05 -13.12 9.93
CA ILE A 135 -5.79 -14.57 9.93
C ILE A 135 -7.01 -15.35 10.44
N ARG A 136 -7.67 -14.88 11.50
CA ARG A 136 -8.91 -15.50 12.01
C ARG A 136 -10.04 -15.43 10.99
N GLU A 137 -10.24 -14.30 10.36
CA GLU A 137 -11.27 -14.16 9.32
C GLU A 137 -10.97 -15.03 8.11
N ALA A 138 -9.70 -15.13 7.69
CA ALA A 138 -9.27 -16.03 6.62
C ALA A 138 -9.63 -17.48 6.90
N SER A 139 -9.51 -17.93 8.16
CA SER A 139 -9.85 -19.31 8.55
C SER A 139 -11.35 -19.60 8.41
N TYR A 140 -12.23 -18.60 8.50
CA TYR A 140 -13.68 -18.79 8.33
C TYR A 140 -14.10 -18.93 6.87
N VAL A 141 -13.33 -18.36 5.95
CA VAL A 141 -13.64 -18.33 4.51
C VAL A 141 -12.68 -19.17 3.66
N ASN A 142 -11.92 -20.08 4.28
CA ASN A 142 -11.00 -21.02 3.64
C ASN A 142 -9.93 -20.37 2.75
N ILE A 143 -9.38 -19.22 3.19
CA ILE A 143 -8.32 -18.53 2.45
C ILE A 143 -6.98 -18.94 3.04
N PRO A 144 -6.03 -19.45 2.23
CA PRO A 144 -4.68 -19.77 2.67
C PRO A 144 -3.89 -18.53 3.06
N VAL A 145 -3.04 -18.67 4.08
CA VAL A 145 -2.27 -17.58 4.68
C VAL A 145 -0.78 -17.85 4.61
N ILE A 146 -0.05 -16.92 4.03
CA ILE A 146 1.42 -16.85 4.10
C ILE A 146 1.79 -15.77 5.12
N ALA A 147 2.68 -16.05 6.06
CA ALA A 147 3.07 -15.07 7.08
C ALA A 147 4.58 -14.98 7.26
N LEU A 148 5.07 -13.76 7.51
CA LEU A 148 6.43 -13.53 8.00
C LEU A 148 6.45 -13.77 9.50
N CYS A 149 7.11 -14.84 9.95
CA CYS A 149 7.09 -15.27 11.32
C CYS A 149 8.46 -15.08 11.99
N ASP A 150 8.46 -14.36 13.11
CA ASP A 150 9.59 -14.32 14.04
C ASP A 150 9.52 -15.53 14.98
N THR A 151 10.52 -15.74 15.80
CA THR A 151 10.59 -16.88 16.75
C THR A 151 9.44 -16.91 17.75
N ASP A 152 8.84 -15.78 18.10
CA ASP A 152 7.72 -15.65 19.03
C ASP A 152 6.34 -15.56 18.33
N ALA A 153 6.29 -15.71 17.02
CA ALA A 153 5.06 -15.57 16.26
C ALA A 153 4.14 -16.79 16.42
N PRO A 154 2.83 -16.61 16.70
CA PRO A 154 1.87 -17.71 16.69
C PRO A 154 1.63 -18.19 15.26
N MET A 155 1.74 -19.51 15.06
CA MET A 155 1.56 -20.09 13.71
C MET A 155 0.15 -20.68 13.49
N GLN A 156 -0.79 -20.43 14.39
CA GLN A 156 -2.15 -20.92 14.25
C GLN A 156 -2.83 -20.33 13.00
N PHE A 157 -3.39 -21.18 12.16
CA PHE A 157 -4.01 -20.82 10.87
C PHE A 157 -3.05 -20.20 9.83
N VAL A 158 -1.75 -20.40 9.99
CA VAL A 158 -0.74 -20.03 8.99
C VAL A 158 -0.32 -21.27 8.21
N ASP A 159 -0.48 -21.26 6.89
CA ASP A 159 -0.16 -22.41 6.03
C ASP A 159 1.31 -22.40 5.63
N VAL A 160 1.86 -21.23 5.34
CA VAL A 160 3.28 -21.07 5.00
C VAL A 160 3.90 -19.98 5.86
N ALA A 161 4.82 -20.37 6.73
CA ALA A 161 5.61 -19.45 7.53
C ALA A 161 6.96 -19.19 6.86
N ILE A 162 7.30 -17.92 6.69
CA ILE A 162 8.63 -17.47 6.27
C ILE A 162 9.36 -17.03 7.55
N PRO A 163 10.31 -17.83 8.05
CA PRO A 163 11.02 -17.50 9.30
C PRO A 163 11.92 -16.29 9.07
N THR A 164 11.62 -15.19 9.69
CA THR A 164 12.39 -13.94 9.58
C THR A 164 12.11 -13.01 10.75
N ASN A 165 13.02 -12.06 10.96
CA ASN A 165 12.79 -10.98 11.91
C ASN A 165 11.73 -10.00 11.33
N ASN A 166 10.57 -9.94 11.97
CA ASN A 166 9.49 -9.04 11.57
C ASN A 166 9.38 -7.77 12.44
N LYS A 167 10.43 -7.43 13.21
CA LYS A 167 10.46 -6.27 14.12
C LYS A 167 11.30 -5.13 13.60
N THR A 168 12.36 -5.42 12.83
CA THR A 168 13.25 -4.39 12.31
C THR A 168 12.79 -3.89 10.94
N ARG A 169 12.91 -2.57 10.73
CA ARG A 169 12.52 -1.89 9.47
C ARG A 169 13.25 -2.45 8.25
N HIS A 170 14.55 -2.76 8.40
CA HIS A 170 15.37 -3.27 7.30
C HIS A 170 15.04 -4.71 6.92
N SER A 171 14.79 -5.58 7.91
CA SER A 171 14.45 -6.98 7.66
C SER A 171 13.09 -7.11 6.94
N ILE A 172 12.07 -6.40 7.40
CA ILE A 172 10.74 -6.41 6.78
C ILE A 172 10.85 -5.93 5.32
N GLY A 173 11.47 -4.76 5.09
CA GLY A 173 11.62 -4.20 3.75
C GLY A 173 12.38 -5.11 2.81
N LEU A 174 13.50 -5.70 3.26
CA LEU A 174 14.29 -6.62 2.45
C LEU A 174 13.51 -7.88 2.07
N ILE A 175 12.83 -8.52 3.02
CA ILE A 175 12.06 -9.75 2.74
C ILE A 175 10.93 -9.47 1.75
N TRP A 176 10.21 -8.36 1.89
CA TRP A 176 9.18 -7.97 0.94
C TRP A 176 9.76 -7.68 -0.46
N TRP A 177 10.93 -7.04 -0.52
CA TRP A 177 11.64 -6.81 -1.78
C TRP A 177 12.07 -8.10 -2.44
N MET A 178 12.71 -9.02 -1.69
CA MET A 178 13.13 -10.33 -2.20
C MET A 178 11.92 -11.16 -2.67
N LEU A 179 10.82 -11.13 -1.91
CA LEU A 179 9.60 -11.84 -2.29
C LEU A 179 9.03 -11.27 -3.60
N ALA A 180 8.96 -9.95 -3.74
CA ALA A 180 8.53 -9.30 -4.99
C ALA A 180 9.43 -9.69 -6.16
N ARG A 181 10.75 -9.63 -5.97
CA ARG A 181 11.73 -9.99 -6.99
C ARG A 181 11.57 -11.44 -7.47
N GLU A 182 11.44 -12.38 -6.55
CA GLU A 182 11.27 -13.80 -6.91
C GLU A 182 9.92 -14.07 -7.60
N VAL A 183 8.83 -13.40 -7.18
CA VAL A 183 7.53 -13.48 -7.86
C VAL A 183 7.63 -12.98 -9.31
N LEU A 184 8.26 -11.83 -9.53
CA LEU A 184 8.44 -11.25 -10.87
C LEU A 184 9.38 -12.10 -11.75
N ARG A 185 10.42 -12.70 -11.15
CA ARG A 185 11.30 -13.68 -11.83
C ARG A 185 10.54 -14.93 -12.26
N LEU A 186 9.64 -15.44 -11.43
CA LEU A 186 8.81 -16.61 -11.74
C LEU A 186 7.74 -16.29 -12.79
N ARG A 187 7.20 -15.08 -12.81
CA ARG A 187 6.28 -14.59 -13.84
C ARG A 187 6.99 -14.27 -15.18
N GLY A 188 8.33 -14.24 -15.20
CA GLY A 188 9.12 -13.95 -16.39
C GLY A 188 9.23 -12.46 -16.76
N THR A 189 8.75 -11.55 -15.91
CA THR A 189 8.84 -10.09 -16.11
C THR A 189 10.27 -9.59 -15.93
N ILE A 190 11.06 -10.26 -15.07
CA ILE A 190 12.43 -9.89 -14.74
C ILE A 190 13.36 -11.06 -15.03
N PRO A 191 14.48 -10.84 -15.73
CA PRO A 191 15.49 -11.88 -15.93
C PRO A 191 16.18 -12.24 -14.61
N ARG A 192 16.78 -13.45 -14.54
CA ARG A 192 17.50 -13.92 -13.35
C ARG A 192 18.96 -13.45 -13.28
N THR A 193 19.31 -12.41 -14.02
CA THR A 193 20.62 -11.76 -13.92
C THR A 193 20.71 -10.92 -12.64
N PRO A 194 21.91 -10.69 -12.07
CA PRO A 194 22.07 -9.88 -10.86
C PRO A 194 21.47 -8.47 -11.03
N ASP A 195 21.68 -7.82 -12.16
CA ASP A 195 21.22 -6.45 -12.43
C ASP A 195 19.82 -6.39 -13.08
N GLY A 196 19.06 -7.48 -13.03
CA GLY A 196 17.81 -7.60 -13.77
C GLY A 196 16.65 -6.73 -13.26
N TRP A 197 16.76 -6.14 -12.07
CA TRP A 197 15.70 -5.32 -11.49
C TRP A 197 16.21 -3.97 -11.01
N ASN A 198 15.69 -2.90 -11.63
CA ASN A 198 16.11 -1.52 -11.34
C ASN A 198 15.57 -0.95 -10.02
N VAL A 199 14.67 -1.68 -9.31
CA VAL A 199 14.11 -1.22 -8.06
C VAL A 199 15.06 -1.52 -6.91
N MET A 200 15.56 -0.47 -6.28
CA MET A 200 16.45 -0.59 -5.11
C MET A 200 15.69 -1.05 -3.87
N VAL A 201 16.37 -1.77 -2.99
CA VAL A 201 15.83 -2.25 -1.70
C VAL A 201 15.32 -1.10 -0.83
N ASP A 202 15.99 0.06 -0.86
CA ASP A 202 15.65 1.25 -0.08
C ASP A 202 14.23 1.77 -0.33
N MET A 203 13.68 1.49 -1.51
CA MET A 203 12.30 1.85 -1.83
C MET A 203 11.27 1.11 -0.96
N PHE A 204 11.64 -0.03 -0.40
CA PHE A 204 10.78 -0.83 0.47
C PHE A 204 10.98 -0.52 1.95
N PHE A 205 12.05 0.16 2.33
CA PHE A 205 12.31 0.49 3.72
C PHE A 205 11.35 1.56 4.23
N TYR A 206 11.00 1.43 5.49
CA TYR A 206 10.25 2.44 6.20
C TYR A 206 11.07 3.72 6.32
N ARG A 207 10.43 4.85 6.05
CA ARG A 207 10.98 6.19 6.27
C ARG A 207 10.14 6.89 7.31
N ASP A 208 10.78 7.55 8.25
CA ASP A 208 10.08 8.35 9.24
C ASP A 208 9.39 9.54 8.56
N PRO A 209 8.14 9.88 8.92
CA PRO A 209 7.40 10.98 8.28
C PRO A 209 8.13 12.31 8.43
N GLU A 210 8.78 12.57 9.57
CA GLU A 210 9.59 13.78 9.78
C GLU A 210 10.78 13.88 8.81
N GLU A 211 11.46 12.76 8.53
CA GLU A 211 12.55 12.73 7.55
C GLU A 211 12.05 12.97 6.13
N VAL A 212 10.88 12.43 5.80
CA VAL A 212 10.25 12.62 4.48
C VAL A 212 9.83 14.09 4.29
N GLU A 213 9.25 14.70 5.32
CA GLU A 213 8.87 16.13 5.28
C GLU A 213 10.09 17.03 5.11
N LYS A 214 11.19 16.77 5.85
CA LYS A 214 12.45 17.51 5.69
C LYS A 214 13.02 17.37 4.28
N GLN A 215 13.06 16.15 3.74
CA GLN A 215 13.53 15.92 2.37
C GLN A 215 12.67 16.66 1.34
N GLN A 216 11.34 16.64 1.49
CA GLN A 216 10.45 17.37 0.61
C GLN A 216 10.65 18.89 0.69
N GLN A 217 10.88 19.42 1.89
CA GLN A 217 11.19 20.84 2.08
C GLN A 217 12.54 21.20 1.44
N GLU A 218 13.57 20.38 1.64
CA GLU A 218 14.89 20.56 1.02
C GLU A 218 14.82 20.47 -0.50
N GLU A 219 14.08 19.49 -1.05
CA GLU A 219 13.87 19.37 -2.50
C GLU A 219 13.06 20.54 -3.06
N ALA A 220 12.04 21.02 -2.34
CA ALA A 220 11.26 22.18 -2.72
C ALA A 220 12.11 23.45 -2.70
N ALA A 221 12.94 23.62 -1.66
CA ALA A 221 13.88 24.74 -1.55
C ALA A 221 14.95 24.70 -2.65
N ALA A 222 15.48 23.50 -2.96
CA ALA A 222 16.44 23.34 -4.06
C ALA A 222 15.82 23.64 -5.43
N LYS A 223 14.58 23.22 -5.66
CA LYS A 223 13.84 23.55 -6.89
C LYS A 223 13.53 25.03 -7.00
N ALA A 224 13.15 25.68 -5.88
CA ALA A 224 12.93 27.12 -5.84
C ALA A 224 14.23 27.90 -6.08
N ALA A 225 15.35 27.45 -5.52
CA ALA A 225 16.66 28.05 -5.78
C ALA A 225 17.12 27.85 -7.24
N ALA A 226 16.83 26.69 -7.83
CA ALA A 226 17.14 26.43 -9.23
C ALA A 226 16.25 27.22 -10.21
N ALA A 227 14.99 27.48 -9.83
CA ALA A 227 14.07 28.33 -10.60
C ALA A 227 14.37 29.83 -10.45
N GLY A 228 15.06 30.22 -9.39
CA GLY A 228 15.46 31.63 -9.13
C GLY A 228 16.75 32.09 -9.83
N VAL A 229 17.37 31.23 -10.65
CA VAL A 229 18.59 31.56 -11.44
C VAL A 229 18.26 31.93 -12.88
N GLU A 230 17.02 32.10 -13.29
CA GLU A 230 16.69 32.89 -14.49
C GLU A 230 16.75 34.38 -14.10
N GLU A 231 17.89 35.01 -14.40
CA GLU A 231 18.04 36.46 -14.34
C GLU A 231 16.89 37.12 -15.13
N PRO A 232 16.18 38.07 -14.55
CA PRO A 232 15.26 38.88 -15.37
C PRO A 232 16.07 39.63 -16.39
N PRO A 233 15.67 39.65 -17.68
CA PRO A 233 16.37 40.43 -18.70
C PRO A 233 16.37 41.90 -18.30
N ALA A 234 17.55 42.52 -18.46
CA ALA A 234 17.93 43.87 -18.13
C ALA A 234 16.83 44.89 -18.31
N GLU A 235 16.80 45.82 -17.38
CA GLU A 235 16.03 47.05 -17.39
C GLU A 235 15.91 47.66 -18.76
N TRP A 236 14.68 47.78 -19.25
CA TRP A 236 14.36 48.68 -20.35
C TRP A 236 14.24 50.07 -19.75
N ASP A 237 15.23 50.92 -20.06
CA ASP A 237 15.21 52.33 -19.84
C ASP A 237 13.91 52.96 -20.35
N VAL A 238 13.05 53.38 -19.45
CA VAL A 238 11.90 54.23 -19.76
C VAL A 238 12.32 55.67 -19.66
N ALA A 239 13.02 56.13 -20.66
CA ALA A 239 13.20 57.55 -20.89
C ALA A 239 12.59 57.91 -22.27
N SER A 240 11.60 58.78 -22.20
CA SER A 240 10.94 59.47 -23.34
C SER A 240 9.67 58.83 -23.92
N ALA A 241 8.52 59.23 -23.36
CA ALA A 241 7.25 59.25 -24.08
C ALA A 241 6.69 60.66 -24.13
N PRO A 242 6.30 61.18 -25.29
CA PRO A 242 5.56 62.43 -25.38
C PRO A 242 4.07 62.24 -25.13
N GLN A 243 3.50 63.18 -24.34
CA GLN A 243 2.06 63.29 -24.10
C GLN A 243 1.32 63.58 -25.39
N ALA A 244 0.26 62.85 -25.69
CA ALA A 244 -0.83 63.33 -26.57
C ALA A 244 -2.13 62.53 -26.27
N GLY A 245 -3.18 63.28 -25.92
CA GLY A 245 -4.53 63.09 -26.41
C GLY A 245 -5.45 62.12 -25.71
N GLY A 246 -6.46 62.69 -25.05
CA GLY A 246 -7.56 62.04 -24.37
C GLY A 246 -8.38 61.07 -25.22
N VAL A 247 -8.92 60.07 -24.55
CA VAL A 247 -10.00 59.23 -25.05
C VAL A 247 -11.01 58.93 -23.94
N ASN A 248 -12.25 58.99 -24.28
CA ASN A 248 -13.53 58.92 -23.58
C ASN A 248 -13.67 57.83 -22.51
N PRO A 249 -14.37 58.10 -21.40
CA PRO A 249 -14.81 57.14 -20.43
C PRO A 249 -16.22 56.60 -20.75
N ALA A 250 -16.32 55.65 -21.66
CA ALA A 250 -17.59 54.96 -21.91
C ALA A 250 -17.31 53.66 -22.67
N LEU A 251 -16.80 52.64 -21.98
CA LEU A 251 -16.88 51.22 -22.41
C LEU A 251 -15.99 50.35 -21.49
N VAL A 252 -16.32 50.34 -20.20
CA VAL A 252 -15.90 49.21 -19.31
C VAL A 252 -17.06 48.95 -18.36
N ALA A 253 -18.01 48.21 -18.84
CA ALA A 253 -18.98 47.49 -18.00
C ALA A 253 -18.92 46.04 -18.45
N GLU A 254 -18.71 45.19 -17.48
CA GLU A 254 -18.79 43.72 -17.42
C GLU A 254 -17.44 43.00 -17.29
N GLY A 255 -17.15 42.75 -16.04
CA GLY A 255 -16.11 41.85 -15.57
C GLY A 255 -16.16 41.80 -14.05
N GLY A 256 -17.16 41.13 -13.48
CA GLY A 256 -17.36 41.01 -12.03
C GLY A 256 -16.20 40.33 -11.35
N ALA A 257 -15.45 41.07 -10.55
CA ALA A 257 -14.53 40.51 -9.58
C ALA A 257 -15.35 39.96 -8.40
N LEU A 258 -15.18 38.70 -8.10
CA LEU A 258 -15.73 38.05 -6.92
C LEU A 258 -14.97 38.58 -5.69
N ASP A 259 -15.64 39.40 -4.92
CA ASP A 259 -15.17 39.90 -3.61
C ASP A 259 -15.42 38.83 -2.53
N TRP A 260 -14.36 38.30 -1.93
CA TRP A 260 -14.38 37.27 -0.87
C TRP A 260 -14.36 37.86 0.55
N SER A 261 -14.67 39.14 0.73
CA SER A 261 -14.75 39.77 2.03
C SER A 261 -16.19 39.93 2.53
N ALA A 262 -17.00 38.87 2.49
CA ALA A 262 -18.33 38.90 3.12
C ALA A 262 -18.30 38.25 4.51
N ASP A 263 -18.71 39.03 5.46
CA ASP A 263 -18.90 38.92 6.88
C ASP A 263 -19.48 37.57 7.41
N PRO A 264 -18.93 36.95 8.48
CA PRO A 264 -19.45 35.68 9.01
C PRO A 264 -20.51 35.88 10.10
N SER A 265 -21.56 36.64 9.86
CA SER A 265 -22.64 36.83 10.85
C SER A 265 -24.06 36.72 10.24
N ALA A 266 -24.34 35.59 9.55
CA ALA A 266 -25.73 35.24 9.23
C ALA A 266 -26.06 33.88 9.81
N PRO A 267 -27.14 33.73 10.60
CA PRO A 267 -27.55 32.43 11.13
C PRO A 267 -28.15 31.57 10.01
N THR A 268 -27.60 30.42 9.79
CA THR A 268 -28.13 29.38 8.89
C THR A 268 -29.31 28.68 9.57
N ASP A 269 -30.53 29.00 9.15
CA ASP A 269 -31.74 28.28 9.51
C ASP A 269 -31.88 27.04 8.61
N TRP A 270 -31.82 25.85 9.21
CA TRP A 270 -31.88 24.54 8.53
C TRP A 270 -33.32 23.99 8.35
N SER A 271 -34.36 24.80 8.53
CA SER A 271 -35.76 24.37 8.49
C SER A 271 -36.56 24.79 7.25
N ALA A 272 -35.96 25.16 6.14
CA ALA A 272 -36.66 25.49 4.90
C ALA A 272 -36.63 24.34 3.90
N GLU A 273 -37.78 23.68 3.69
CA GLU A 273 -37.99 22.73 2.58
C GLU A 273 -37.91 23.46 1.23
N PRO A 274 -37.24 22.85 0.20
CA PRO A 274 -37.19 23.45 -1.13
C PRO A 274 -38.54 23.16 -1.87
N THR A 275 -39.35 24.20 -2.05
CA THR A 275 -40.47 24.18 -3.03
C THR A 275 -39.91 24.26 -4.45
N ALA A 276 -40.17 23.21 -5.24
CA ALA A 276 -39.83 23.15 -6.65
C ALA A 276 -40.83 24.00 -7.48
N PRO A 277 -40.39 24.72 -8.53
CA PRO A 277 -41.30 25.39 -9.45
C PRO A 277 -41.94 24.39 -10.45
N VAL A 278 -43.26 24.46 -10.54
CA VAL A 278 -44.07 23.74 -11.50
C VAL A 278 -43.96 24.41 -12.88
N ALA A 279 -43.51 23.68 -13.88
CA ALA A 279 -43.71 24.05 -15.28
C ALA A 279 -44.56 23.01 -15.98
N ALA A 280 -45.70 23.47 -16.45
CA ALA A 280 -46.70 22.72 -17.21
C ALA A 280 -46.25 22.54 -18.67
N THR A 281 -46.54 21.39 -19.25
CA THR A 281 -47.33 21.20 -20.46
C THR A 281 -47.00 19.88 -21.15
N GLY A 282 -48.05 19.13 -21.48
CA GLY A 282 -48.19 18.39 -22.72
C GLY A 282 -48.26 16.88 -22.64
N GLY A 283 -49.42 16.34 -22.46
CA GLY A 283 -50.20 15.49 -23.31
C GLY A 283 -49.66 14.12 -23.74
N GLY A 284 -50.36 13.05 -23.40
CA GLY A 284 -50.18 11.74 -24.01
C GLY A 284 -50.57 10.61 -23.07
N GLY A 285 -51.88 10.36 -22.96
CA GLY A 285 -52.44 9.28 -22.18
C GLY A 285 -52.26 7.90 -22.85
N TRP A 286 -52.17 6.88 -22.01
CA TRP A 286 -52.69 5.54 -22.29
C TRP A 286 -53.30 5.00 -21.02
N ALA A 287 -54.57 4.60 -21.19
CA ALA A 287 -55.49 4.16 -20.16
C ALA A 287 -55.17 2.74 -19.68
N ALA A 288 -55.46 2.53 -18.41
CA ALA A 288 -56.17 1.47 -17.73
C ALA A 288 -56.12 0.04 -18.30
N ASP A 289 -55.78 -0.92 -17.48
CA ASP A 289 -56.83 -1.86 -17.04
C ASP A 289 -56.47 -2.46 -15.66
N ALA A 290 -57.50 -2.46 -14.85
CA ALA A 290 -57.58 -3.09 -13.54
C ALA A 290 -58.05 -4.54 -13.70
N THR A 291 -57.71 -5.36 -12.75
CA THR A 291 -58.38 -6.54 -12.16
C THR A 291 -57.33 -7.62 -11.93
N GLY A 292 -57.21 -8.20 -10.79
CA GLY A 292 -58.10 -8.88 -9.94
C GLY A 292 -57.28 -9.68 -8.90
N ALA A 293 -57.86 -9.80 -7.77
CA ALA A 293 -57.53 -10.46 -6.54
C ALA A 293 -57.31 -11.98 -6.63
N SER A 294 -56.66 -12.44 -5.60
CA SER A 294 -56.82 -13.70 -4.80
C SER A 294 -55.42 -14.29 -4.55
N GLY A 295 -54.84 -14.43 -3.34
CA GLY A 295 -55.38 -15.12 -2.19
C GLY A 295 -55.10 -16.61 -2.30
N TRP A 296 -54.09 -17.11 -1.54
CA TRP A 296 -54.08 -18.49 -1.01
C TRP A 296 -52.83 -18.66 -0.14
N ASP A 297 -53.10 -19.00 1.12
CA ASP A 297 -52.44 -19.85 2.12
C ASP A 297 -50.95 -19.90 2.21
#